data_6abf10689f3ca3cbe1c0f63953bdc6a0
#
_entry.id   6abf10689f3ca3cbe1c0f63953bdc6a0
#
_cell.length_a   1.000
_cell.length_b   1.000
_cell.length_c   1.000
_cell.angle_alpha   90.00
_cell.angle_beta   90.00
_cell.angle_gamma   90.00
#
_symmetry.space_group_name_H-M   'P 1'
#
loop_
_entity.id
_entity.type
_entity.pdbx_description
1 polymer ?
#
loop_
_entity_poly.entity_id
_entity_poly.type
_entity_poly.pdbx_seq_one_letter_code
_entity_poly.pdbx_strand_id
1 'polypeptide(L)'
;LTFIGPSAYASEQIGVLMLHGKSPGHPQDPNFSPLKTRFEQEGWKVQLPDMPWSRSRYLEGNWDGAMAEIAAHVQTLRTQGATRIVLVGHSMGVPAALSHAARGGDAQALVLLAPGHVPQTYYTAPSLQEVRESIDKARALVAAGQGDTPERFYDINQRRQQPVVATARNFLSYFDPASDAEMSITAGKIPASTPVMTVVGENDPLFSRLRGYMAEKLPANPKTQYLEVGGGHLDTARLAGEDVVKWIKGAVA
;
A
#
# COMPACT_ATOMS: atom_id res chain seq x y z
N LEU A 1 -2.92 -50.00 -24.27
CA LEU A 1 -3.48 -49.36 -23.08
C LEU A 1 -2.50 -48.32 -22.60
N THR A 2 -2.78 -47.06 -22.95
CA THR A 2 -1.94 -45.89 -22.53
C THR A 2 -2.49 -45.43 -21.18
N PHE A 3 -1.73 -45.61 -20.11
CA PHE A 3 -2.03 -45.04 -18.79
C PHE A 3 -1.77 -43.52 -18.86
N ILE A 4 -2.84 -42.74 -18.92
CA ILE A 4 -2.77 -41.30 -18.61
C ILE A 4 -2.73 -41.23 -17.08
N GLY A 5 -1.53 -41.00 -16.52
CA GLY A 5 -1.37 -40.71 -15.11
C GLY A 5 -2.13 -39.43 -14.73
N PRO A 6 -2.59 -39.30 -13.47
CA PRO A 6 -3.27 -38.08 -13.05
C PRO A 6 -2.32 -36.90 -13.24
N SER A 7 -2.78 -35.89 -13.98
CA SER A 7 -2.12 -34.59 -14.05
C SER A 7 -2.02 -34.07 -12.63
N ALA A 8 -0.81 -34.00 -12.09
CA ALA A 8 -0.56 -33.35 -10.82
C ALA A 8 -0.94 -31.87 -11.02
N TYR A 9 -2.11 -31.46 -10.54
CA TYR A 9 -2.40 -30.05 -10.36
C TYR A 9 -1.31 -29.50 -9.46
N ALA A 10 -0.41 -28.69 -10.03
CA ALA A 10 0.58 -27.97 -9.25
C ALA A 10 -0.19 -27.20 -8.18
N SER A 11 0.08 -27.47 -6.91
CA SER A 11 -0.58 -26.77 -5.79
C SER A 11 -0.33 -25.28 -5.96
N GLU A 12 -1.38 -24.46 -5.84
CA GLU A 12 -1.24 -23.02 -5.93
C GLU A 12 -0.26 -22.51 -4.87
N GLN A 13 0.81 -21.88 -5.33
CA GLN A 13 1.84 -21.33 -4.47
C GLN A 13 1.58 -19.83 -4.30
N ILE A 14 1.20 -19.40 -3.10
CA ILE A 14 0.95 -18.01 -2.79
C ILE A 14 2.29 -17.28 -2.54
N GLY A 15 2.47 -16.15 -3.23
CA GLY A 15 3.51 -15.17 -2.97
C GLY A 15 2.88 -13.91 -2.36
N VAL A 16 3.41 -13.45 -1.24
CA VAL A 16 2.94 -12.26 -0.53
C VAL A 16 4.02 -11.19 -0.57
N LEU A 17 3.70 -10.04 -1.13
CA LEU A 17 4.51 -8.83 -1.00
C LEU A 17 3.89 -7.93 0.06
N MET A 18 4.61 -7.73 1.16
CA MET A 18 4.23 -6.85 2.25
C MET A 18 4.85 -5.47 2.06
N LEU A 19 4.04 -4.43 2.15
CA LEU A 19 4.41 -3.02 1.98
C LEU A 19 4.16 -2.28 3.29
N HIS A 20 5.23 -1.92 4.01
CA HIS A 20 5.15 -1.25 5.32
C HIS A 20 4.66 0.20 5.23
N GLY A 21 4.35 0.82 6.37
CA GLY A 21 3.98 2.22 6.47
C GLY A 21 5.14 3.18 6.21
N LYS A 22 4.83 4.46 5.99
CA LYS A 22 5.86 5.49 5.81
C LYS A 22 6.67 5.73 7.09
N SER A 23 7.81 6.38 6.96
CA SER A 23 8.68 6.76 8.09
C SER A 23 7.85 7.22 9.31
N PRO A 24 8.07 6.64 10.51
CA PRO A 24 9.16 5.77 10.92
C PRO A 24 9.03 4.29 10.54
N GLY A 25 8.09 3.90 9.67
CA GLY A 25 7.90 2.52 9.20
C GLY A 25 9.14 1.95 8.50
N HIS A 26 9.33 0.66 8.62
CA HIS A 26 10.46 -0.09 8.04
C HIS A 26 10.17 -1.61 8.06
N PRO A 27 10.99 -2.46 7.41
CA PRO A 27 10.71 -3.91 7.34
C PRO A 27 10.67 -4.65 8.67
N GLN A 28 11.27 -4.11 9.73
CA GLN A 28 11.26 -4.71 11.07
C GLN A 28 10.26 -4.04 12.03
N ASP A 29 9.33 -3.25 11.50
CA ASP A 29 8.29 -2.61 12.32
C ASP A 29 7.53 -3.66 13.13
N PRO A 30 7.55 -3.61 14.48
CA PRO A 30 6.94 -4.62 15.34
C PRO A 30 5.40 -4.66 15.22
N ASN A 31 4.78 -3.65 14.67
CA ASN A 31 3.32 -3.61 14.45
C ASN A 31 2.92 -4.30 13.14
N PHE A 32 3.86 -4.58 12.24
CA PHE A 32 3.57 -5.14 10.92
C PHE A 32 4.38 -6.40 10.59
N SER A 33 5.68 -6.43 10.93
CA SER A 33 6.58 -7.54 10.59
C SER A 33 6.16 -8.92 11.15
N PRO A 34 5.49 -9.06 12.32
CA PRO A 34 5.04 -10.36 12.78
C PRO A 34 4.05 -11.07 11.83
N LEU A 35 3.33 -10.31 11.01
CA LEU A 35 2.44 -10.88 10.01
C LEU A 35 3.20 -11.68 8.93
N LYS A 36 4.45 -11.29 8.63
CA LYS A 36 5.34 -12.05 7.74
C LYS A 36 5.55 -13.48 8.24
N THR A 37 5.90 -13.64 9.51
CA THR A 37 6.10 -14.96 10.12
C THR A 37 4.84 -15.82 10.04
N ARG A 38 3.67 -15.21 10.25
CA ARG A 38 2.38 -15.92 10.12
C ARG A 38 2.15 -16.42 8.70
N PHE A 39 2.45 -15.64 7.69
CA PHE A 39 2.33 -16.07 6.28
C PHE A 39 3.36 -17.16 5.92
N GLU A 40 4.58 -17.05 6.43
CA GLU A 40 5.61 -18.08 6.23
C GLU A 40 5.23 -19.42 6.88
N GLN A 41 4.53 -19.40 8.02
CA GLN A 41 4.00 -20.61 8.68
C GLN A 41 2.91 -21.31 7.83
N GLU A 42 2.23 -20.58 6.95
CA GLU A 42 1.31 -21.15 5.95
C GLU A 42 2.03 -21.76 4.73
N GLY A 43 3.36 -21.70 4.69
CA GLY A 43 4.18 -22.19 3.57
C GLY A 43 4.24 -21.22 2.39
N TRP A 44 3.82 -19.96 2.56
CA TRP A 44 3.82 -18.95 1.50
C TRP A 44 5.20 -18.33 1.30
N LYS A 45 5.47 -17.86 0.07
CA LYS A 45 6.65 -17.06 -0.23
C LYS A 45 6.37 -15.62 0.20
N VAL A 46 7.20 -15.03 1.05
CA VAL A 46 6.94 -13.69 1.59
C VAL A 46 8.13 -12.77 1.39
N GLN A 47 7.88 -11.57 0.90
CA GLN A 47 8.84 -10.46 0.91
C GLN A 47 8.29 -9.28 1.69
N LEU A 48 9.14 -8.63 2.46
CA LEU A 48 8.87 -7.37 3.16
C LEU A 48 10.10 -6.46 2.95
N PRO A 49 10.20 -5.82 1.77
CA PRO A 49 11.35 -4.99 1.41
C PRO A 49 11.35 -3.64 2.12
N ASP A 50 12.53 -3.01 2.14
CA ASP A 50 12.69 -1.62 2.56
C ASP A 50 12.30 -0.69 1.41
N MET A 51 11.14 -0.06 1.51
CA MET A 51 10.55 0.75 0.45
C MET A 51 11.03 2.21 0.50
N PRO A 52 10.94 2.98 -0.62
CA PRO A 52 11.42 4.37 -0.70
C PRO A 52 10.77 5.37 0.25
N TRP A 53 9.76 4.96 1.00
CA TRP A 53 9.10 5.75 2.03
C TRP A 53 9.44 5.32 3.46
N SER A 54 10.42 4.43 3.64
CA SER A 54 10.89 3.97 4.95
C SER A 54 11.63 5.07 5.71
N ARG A 55 11.86 4.83 7.01
CA ARG A 55 12.67 5.75 7.83
C ARG A 55 14.08 5.98 7.32
N SER A 56 14.66 5.01 6.60
CA SER A 56 16.03 5.08 6.06
C SER A 56 16.10 5.62 4.63
N ARG A 57 14.98 5.62 3.90
CA ARG A 57 14.92 5.98 2.48
C ARG A 57 13.85 7.04 2.18
N TYR A 58 13.37 7.78 3.16
CA TYR A 58 12.16 8.60 3.05
C TYR A 58 12.21 9.58 1.87
N LEU A 59 11.28 9.40 0.92
CA LEU A 59 11.20 10.09 -0.37
C LEU A 59 12.46 9.95 -1.25
N GLU A 60 13.20 8.85 -1.07
CA GLU A 60 14.25 8.46 -2.00
C GLU A 60 13.62 7.99 -3.31
N GLY A 61 13.83 8.74 -4.38
CA GLY A 61 13.13 8.52 -5.65
C GLY A 61 11.68 9.02 -5.64
N ASN A 62 11.05 8.94 -6.80
CA ASN A 62 9.66 9.34 -7.01
C ASN A 62 8.69 8.15 -6.90
N TRP A 63 7.39 8.43 -6.98
CA TRP A 63 6.35 7.39 -6.92
C TRP A 63 6.46 6.35 -8.05
N ASP A 64 6.84 6.75 -9.26
CA ASP A 64 7.03 5.82 -10.38
C ASP A 64 8.18 4.84 -10.09
N GLY A 65 9.28 5.32 -9.50
CA GLY A 65 10.36 4.48 -9.03
C GLY A 65 9.91 3.48 -7.96
N ALA A 66 9.07 3.91 -7.02
CA ALA A 66 8.49 3.02 -6.02
C ALA A 66 7.62 1.93 -6.66
N MET A 67 6.82 2.26 -7.68
CA MET A 67 6.03 1.27 -8.42
C MET A 67 6.92 0.28 -9.19
N ALA A 68 8.04 0.74 -9.74
CA ALA A 68 9.01 -0.13 -10.39
C ALA A 68 9.68 -1.10 -9.38
N GLU A 69 9.99 -0.65 -8.16
CA GLU A 69 10.49 -1.54 -7.10
C GLU A 69 9.45 -2.60 -6.71
N ILE A 70 8.18 -2.23 -6.55
CA ILE A 70 7.09 -3.18 -6.28
C ILE A 70 7.02 -4.24 -7.39
N ALA A 71 7.02 -3.83 -8.66
CA ALA A 71 6.98 -4.75 -9.79
C ALA A 71 8.18 -5.72 -9.78
N ALA A 72 9.38 -5.25 -9.44
CA ALA A 72 10.58 -6.09 -9.34
C ALA A 72 10.46 -7.12 -8.20
N HIS A 73 9.91 -6.76 -7.04
CA HIS A 73 9.65 -7.69 -5.95
C HIS A 73 8.58 -8.72 -6.30
N VAL A 74 7.53 -8.33 -6.99
CA VAL A 74 6.52 -9.26 -7.52
C VAL A 74 7.16 -10.26 -8.48
N GLN A 75 8.01 -9.79 -9.40
CA GLN A 75 8.73 -10.66 -10.33
C GLN A 75 9.65 -11.64 -9.57
N THR A 76 10.29 -11.21 -8.49
CA THR A 76 11.10 -12.11 -7.66
C THR A 76 10.24 -13.22 -7.03
N LEU A 77 9.06 -12.90 -6.51
CA LEU A 77 8.12 -13.91 -6.00
C LEU A 77 7.71 -14.90 -7.09
N ARG A 78 7.43 -14.43 -8.31
CA ARG A 78 7.15 -15.29 -9.47
C ARG A 78 8.32 -16.23 -9.79
N THR A 79 9.55 -15.71 -9.82
CA THR A 79 10.76 -16.50 -10.05
C THR A 79 10.97 -17.55 -8.95
N GLN A 80 10.54 -17.29 -7.73
CA GLN A 80 10.55 -18.24 -6.62
C GLN A 80 9.41 -19.27 -6.69
N GLY A 81 8.58 -19.25 -7.73
CA GLY A 81 7.53 -20.21 -7.98
C GLY A 81 6.12 -19.81 -7.51
N ALA A 82 5.91 -18.56 -7.10
CA ALA A 82 4.57 -18.10 -6.75
C ALA A 82 3.65 -18.08 -7.98
N THR A 83 2.50 -18.75 -7.88
CA THR A 83 1.45 -18.78 -8.92
C THR A 83 0.33 -17.79 -8.65
N ARG A 84 0.20 -17.32 -7.41
CA ARG A 84 -0.73 -16.28 -6.97
C ARG A 84 0.03 -15.20 -6.22
N ILE A 85 -0.16 -13.95 -6.58
CA ILE A 85 0.46 -12.79 -5.91
C ILE A 85 -0.60 -12.06 -5.08
N VAL A 86 -0.28 -11.81 -3.83
CA VAL A 86 -1.08 -10.99 -2.92
C VAL A 86 -0.23 -9.83 -2.42
N LEU A 87 -0.73 -8.60 -2.55
CA LEU A 87 -0.10 -7.45 -1.92
C LEU A 87 -0.80 -7.15 -0.59
N VAL A 88 0.00 -7.00 0.47
CA VAL A 88 -0.48 -6.64 1.81
C VAL A 88 0.15 -5.31 2.20
N GLY A 89 -0.63 -4.23 2.14
CA GLY A 89 -0.17 -2.88 2.48
C GLY A 89 -0.63 -2.45 3.87
N HIS A 90 0.23 -1.76 4.60
CA HIS A 90 -0.11 -1.06 5.83
C HIS A 90 0.14 0.43 5.66
N SER A 91 -0.83 1.27 6.05
CA SER A 91 -0.72 2.73 5.99
C SER A 91 -0.32 3.22 4.58
N MET A 92 0.88 3.79 4.37
CA MET A 92 1.41 4.18 3.06
C MET A 92 1.51 3.00 2.06
N GLY A 93 1.70 1.79 2.55
CA GLY A 93 1.67 0.59 1.72
C GLY A 93 0.32 0.34 1.05
N VAL A 94 -0.77 0.93 1.57
CA VAL A 94 -2.11 0.80 0.98
C VAL A 94 -2.24 1.54 -0.34
N PRO A 95 -2.01 2.86 -0.43
CA PRO A 95 -2.03 3.53 -1.73
C PRO A 95 -1.01 2.96 -2.71
N ALA A 96 0.12 2.43 -2.22
CA ALA A 96 1.10 1.76 -3.08
C ALA A 96 0.55 0.46 -3.70
N ALA A 97 -0.10 -0.38 -2.92
CA ALA A 97 -0.75 -1.60 -3.41
C ALA A 97 -1.87 -1.29 -4.42
N LEU A 98 -2.70 -0.29 -4.12
CA LEU A 98 -3.77 0.17 -5.00
C LEU A 98 -3.21 0.76 -6.31
N SER A 99 -2.18 1.60 -6.23
CA SER A 99 -1.54 2.19 -7.40
C SER A 99 -0.92 1.13 -8.32
N HIS A 100 -0.22 0.14 -7.75
CA HIS A 100 0.33 -0.98 -8.52
C HIS A 100 -0.77 -1.74 -9.27
N ALA A 101 -1.86 -2.11 -8.60
CA ALA A 101 -2.97 -2.82 -9.24
C ALA A 101 -3.71 -1.95 -10.26
N ALA A 102 -3.93 -0.66 -9.98
CA ALA A 102 -4.58 0.28 -10.89
C ALA A 102 -3.78 0.53 -12.18
N ARG A 103 -2.46 0.38 -12.13
CA ARG A 103 -1.55 0.44 -13.28
C ARG A 103 -1.48 -0.89 -14.08
N GLY A 104 -2.27 -1.88 -13.71
CA GLY A 104 -2.24 -3.22 -14.32
C GLY A 104 -1.12 -4.11 -13.81
N GLY A 105 -0.54 -3.78 -12.67
CA GLY A 105 0.47 -4.60 -11.99
C GLY A 105 -0.10 -5.97 -11.56
N ASP A 106 0.77 -6.95 -11.51
CA ASP A 106 0.41 -8.33 -11.19
C ASP A 106 0.04 -8.47 -9.71
N ALA A 107 -1.25 -8.66 -9.44
CA ALA A 107 -1.80 -8.91 -8.11
C ALA A 107 -3.17 -9.59 -8.24
N GLN A 108 -3.32 -10.78 -7.63
CA GLN A 108 -4.58 -11.51 -7.64
C GLN A 108 -5.50 -11.13 -6.48
N ALA A 109 -4.95 -10.55 -5.40
CA ALA A 109 -5.72 -10.02 -4.28
C ALA A 109 -4.96 -8.91 -3.56
N LEU A 110 -5.67 -8.02 -2.90
CA LEU A 110 -5.09 -6.95 -2.08
C LEU A 110 -5.62 -7.04 -0.64
N VAL A 111 -4.72 -6.86 0.33
CA VAL A 111 -5.05 -6.65 1.75
C VAL A 111 -4.59 -5.25 2.15
N LEU A 112 -5.52 -4.43 2.60
CA LEU A 112 -5.32 -3.01 2.91
C LEU A 112 -5.53 -2.80 4.41
N LEU A 113 -4.42 -2.73 5.17
CA LEU A 113 -4.44 -2.60 6.62
C LEU A 113 -4.24 -1.14 7.02
N ALA A 114 -5.16 -0.59 7.79
CA ALA A 114 -5.12 0.79 8.26
C ALA A 114 -4.72 1.77 7.14
N PRO A 115 -5.52 1.91 6.06
CA PRO A 115 -5.21 2.82 4.97
C PRO A 115 -4.79 4.19 5.47
N GLY A 116 -3.68 4.72 4.94
CA GLY A 116 -3.13 6.01 5.30
C GLY A 116 -2.50 6.70 4.11
N HIS A 117 -2.04 7.93 4.32
CA HIS A 117 -1.55 8.82 3.27
C HIS A 117 -2.69 9.25 2.32
N VAL A 118 -3.19 10.46 2.54
CA VAL A 118 -4.39 11.00 1.89
C VAL A 118 -4.12 12.41 1.31
N PRO A 119 -3.36 12.51 0.21
CA PRO A 119 -2.91 13.79 -0.37
C PRO A 119 -4.04 14.80 -0.60
N GLN A 120 -5.21 14.35 -1.06
CA GLN A 120 -6.36 15.23 -1.24
C GLN A 120 -6.81 15.88 0.08
N THR A 121 -6.84 15.10 1.15
CA THR A 121 -7.15 15.64 2.48
C THR A 121 -6.04 16.57 2.97
N TYR A 122 -4.78 16.22 2.76
CA TYR A 122 -3.66 17.08 3.15
C TYR A 122 -3.72 18.45 2.48
N TYR A 123 -4.13 18.48 1.22
CA TYR A 123 -4.24 19.72 0.45
C TYR A 123 -5.46 20.57 0.85
N THR A 124 -6.57 19.94 1.23
CA THR A 124 -7.86 20.64 1.48
C THR A 124 -8.12 20.95 2.95
N ALA A 125 -7.47 20.25 3.89
CA ALA A 125 -7.70 20.48 5.33
C ALA A 125 -7.13 21.83 5.79
N PRO A 126 -7.94 22.71 6.39
CA PRO A 126 -7.48 24.03 6.85
C PRO A 126 -6.34 23.96 7.87
N SER A 127 -6.32 22.91 8.68
CA SER A 127 -5.28 22.68 9.72
C SER A 127 -3.92 22.26 9.17
N LEU A 128 -3.83 21.95 7.87
CA LEU A 128 -2.61 21.44 7.22
C LEU A 128 -2.03 22.46 6.21
N GLN A 129 -2.03 23.74 6.58
CA GLN A 129 -1.56 24.82 5.71
C GLN A 129 -0.13 24.62 5.25
N GLU A 130 0.79 24.22 6.14
CA GLU A 130 2.22 24.03 5.79
C GLU A 130 2.42 22.91 4.76
N VAL A 131 1.62 21.82 4.85
CA VAL A 131 1.66 20.74 3.87
C VAL A 131 1.11 21.21 2.52
N ARG A 132 -0.01 21.94 2.51
CA ARG A 132 -0.57 22.51 1.28
C ARG A 132 0.41 23.48 0.61
N GLU A 133 1.01 24.39 1.35
CA GLU A 133 2.01 25.33 0.84
C GLU A 133 3.24 24.60 0.29
N SER A 134 3.63 23.49 0.92
CA SER A 134 4.70 22.62 0.42
C SER A 134 4.37 21.97 -0.92
N ILE A 135 3.12 21.52 -1.09
CA ILE A 135 2.65 20.97 -2.37
C ILE A 135 2.67 22.04 -3.46
N ASP A 136 2.16 23.23 -3.16
CA ASP A 136 2.17 24.36 -4.11
C ASP A 136 3.59 24.81 -4.47
N LYS A 137 4.50 24.87 -3.48
CA LYS A 137 5.91 25.13 -3.69
C LYS A 137 6.55 24.09 -4.60
N ALA A 138 6.29 22.80 -4.36
CA ALA A 138 6.83 21.73 -5.17
C ALA A 138 6.33 21.79 -6.61
N ARG A 139 5.03 22.08 -6.82
CA ARG A 139 4.46 22.31 -8.17
C ARG A 139 5.16 23.44 -8.90
N ALA A 140 5.37 24.58 -8.23
CA ALA A 140 6.04 25.74 -8.80
C ALA A 140 7.49 25.41 -9.21
N LEU A 141 8.24 24.71 -8.36
CA LEU A 141 9.61 24.29 -8.65
C LEU A 141 9.69 23.34 -9.84
N VAL A 142 8.80 22.35 -9.90
CA VAL A 142 8.75 21.42 -11.05
C VAL A 142 8.41 22.17 -12.33
N ALA A 143 7.42 23.08 -12.31
CA ALA A 143 7.05 23.89 -13.46
C ALA A 143 8.17 24.82 -13.94
N ALA A 144 9.03 25.29 -13.02
CA ALA A 144 10.19 26.13 -13.33
C ALA A 144 11.43 25.34 -13.79
N GLY A 145 11.34 24.00 -13.94
CA GLY A 145 12.49 23.16 -14.30
C GLY A 145 13.47 22.91 -13.14
N GLN A 146 13.09 23.22 -11.90
CA GLN A 146 13.90 23.07 -10.69
C GLN A 146 13.45 21.86 -9.84
N GLY A 147 12.77 20.90 -10.45
CA GLY A 147 12.18 19.74 -9.76
C GLY A 147 13.20 18.83 -9.07
N ASP A 148 14.44 18.83 -9.50
CA ASP A 148 15.50 17.96 -8.97
C ASP A 148 16.36 18.64 -7.88
N THR A 149 16.05 19.88 -7.53
CA THR A 149 16.72 20.60 -6.43
C THR A 149 16.14 20.14 -5.08
N PRO A 150 16.99 19.69 -4.13
CA PRO A 150 16.54 19.40 -2.77
C PRO A 150 16.04 20.65 -2.07
N GLU A 151 14.87 20.55 -1.45
CA GLU A 151 14.20 21.62 -0.74
C GLU A 151 13.55 21.09 0.55
N ARG A 152 13.23 22.02 1.44
CA ARG A 152 12.47 21.72 2.66
C ARG A 152 10.98 21.82 2.38
N PHE A 153 10.28 20.76 2.67
CA PHE A 153 8.81 20.64 2.62
C PHE A 153 8.27 20.20 3.97
N TYR A 154 6.95 20.19 4.13
CA TYR A 154 6.28 19.64 5.30
C TYR A 154 5.43 18.43 4.94
N ASP A 155 5.60 17.38 5.72
CA ASP A 155 4.76 16.18 5.74
C ASP A 155 3.86 16.19 6.97
N ILE A 156 2.86 15.35 6.98
CA ILE A 156 2.02 15.04 8.14
C ILE A 156 2.17 13.55 8.49
N ASN A 157 2.52 13.26 9.72
CA ASN A 157 2.57 11.92 10.25
C ASN A 157 2.02 11.89 11.68
N GLN A 158 1.11 10.96 11.96
CA GLN A 158 0.47 10.83 13.27
C GLN A 158 -0.03 12.18 13.84
N ARG A 159 -0.74 12.96 13.01
CA ARG A 159 -1.28 14.30 13.33
C ARG A 159 -0.22 15.39 13.56
N ARG A 160 1.05 15.14 13.28
CA ARG A 160 2.12 16.12 13.41
C ARG A 160 2.65 16.52 12.03
N GLN A 161 2.64 17.82 11.76
CA GLN A 161 3.36 18.38 10.63
C GLN A 161 4.86 18.39 10.97
N GLN A 162 5.67 17.87 10.07
CA GLN A 162 7.12 17.77 10.27
C GLN A 162 7.87 18.12 8.99
N PRO A 163 9.04 18.79 9.12
CA PRO A 163 9.86 19.08 7.96
C PRO A 163 10.47 17.82 7.36
N VAL A 164 10.58 17.80 6.05
CA VAL A 164 11.27 16.78 5.27
C VAL A 164 12.07 17.45 4.16
N VAL A 165 13.25 16.91 3.88
CA VAL A 165 14.09 17.36 2.76
C VAL A 165 14.01 16.32 1.66
N ALA A 166 13.60 16.77 0.47
CA ALA A 166 13.51 15.94 -0.72
C ALA A 166 13.63 16.80 -1.97
N THR A 167 13.79 16.22 -3.14
CA THR A 167 13.59 16.97 -4.38
C THR A 167 12.10 17.30 -4.54
N ALA A 168 11.80 18.45 -5.16
CA ALA A 168 10.42 18.86 -5.40
C ALA A 168 9.66 17.82 -6.23
N ARG A 169 10.32 17.20 -7.20
CA ARG A 169 9.76 16.13 -8.04
C ARG A 169 9.38 14.90 -7.21
N ASN A 170 10.26 14.45 -6.32
CA ASN A 170 9.99 13.31 -5.46
C ASN A 170 8.84 13.63 -4.50
N PHE A 171 8.92 14.76 -3.77
CA PHE A 171 7.87 15.17 -2.83
C PHE A 171 6.51 15.26 -3.54
N LEU A 172 6.44 15.97 -4.67
CA LEU A 172 5.19 16.16 -5.40
C LEU A 172 4.57 14.85 -5.86
N SER A 173 5.38 13.88 -6.30
CA SER A 173 4.88 12.59 -6.76
C SER A 173 4.13 11.79 -5.68
N TYR A 174 4.48 12.00 -4.41
CA TYR A 174 3.81 11.39 -3.26
C TYR A 174 2.64 12.24 -2.72
N PHE A 175 2.72 13.56 -2.82
CA PHE A 175 1.82 14.48 -2.12
C PHE A 175 0.85 15.25 -3.03
N ASP A 176 1.00 15.20 -4.35
CA ASP A 176 0.03 15.83 -5.25
C ASP A 176 -1.32 15.10 -5.15
N PRO A 177 -2.41 15.80 -4.83
CA PRO A 177 -3.76 15.21 -4.87
C PRO A 177 -4.16 14.56 -6.19
N ALA A 178 -3.51 14.92 -7.29
CA ALA A 178 -3.74 14.35 -8.61
C ALA A 178 -2.84 13.15 -8.92
N SER A 179 -1.90 12.79 -8.02
CA SER A 179 -1.02 11.65 -8.23
C SER A 179 -1.69 10.32 -7.93
N ASP A 180 -1.10 9.22 -8.42
CA ASP A 180 -1.55 7.86 -8.09
C ASP A 180 -1.26 7.45 -6.64
N ALA A 181 -0.57 8.27 -5.85
CA ALA A 181 -0.45 8.08 -4.41
C ALA A 181 -1.76 8.39 -3.66
N GLU A 182 -2.75 8.97 -4.36
CA GLU A 182 -4.08 9.26 -3.83
C GLU A 182 -5.02 8.06 -4.00
N MET A 183 -5.30 7.37 -2.89
CA MET A 183 -6.11 6.15 -2.92
C MET A 183 -7.55 6.35 -3.39
N SER A 184 -8.12 7.55 -3.22
CA SER A 184 -9.46 7.87 -3.71
C SER A 184 -9.56 7.91 -5.24
N ILE A 185 -8.42 8.06 -5.92
CA ILE A 185 -8.30 8.00 -7.38
C ILE A 185 -8.09 6.55 -7.85
N THR A 186 -7.20 5.82 -7.18
CA THR A 186 -6.75 4.50 -7.64
C THR A 186 -7.71 3.38 -7.28
N ALA A 187 -8.46 3.50 -6.18
CA ALA A 187 -9.38 2.46 -5.72
C ALA A 187 -10.40 2.04 -6.80
N GLY A 188 -10.96 3.00 -7.54
CA GLY A 188 -11.91 2.72 -8.63
C GLY A 188 -11.28 2.20 -9.92
N LYS A 189 -9.96 2.16 -10.01
CA LYS A 189 -9.22 1.78 -11.23
C LYS A 189 -8.58 0.40 -11.16
N ILE A 190 -8.67 -0.30 -10.03
CA ILE A 190 -8.16 -1.67 -9.94
C ILE A 190 -9.02 -2.62 -10.77
N PRO A 191 -8.49 -3.76 -11.24
CA PRO A 191 -9.30 -4.75 -11.95
C PRO A 191 -10.46 -5.28 -11.10
N ALA A 192 -11.66 -5.39 -11.66
CA ALA A 192 -12.82 -5.96 -10.95
C ALA A 192 -12.61 -7.42 -10.53
N SER A 193 -11.71 -8.13 -11.19
CA SER A 193 -11.32 -9.51 -10.83
C SER A 193 -10.42 -9.59 -9.59
N THR A 194 -9.90 -8.46 -9.09
CA THR A 194 -9.02 -8.41 -7.91
C THR A 194 -9.83 -8.14 -6.64
N PRO A 195 -10.11 -9.16 -5.81
CA PRO A 195 -10.77 -8.95 -4.52
C PRO A 195 -9.87 -8.17 -3.55
N VAL A 196 -10.51 -7.41 -2.68
CA VAL A 196 -9.83 -6.55 -1.71
C VAL A 196 -10.36 -6.80 -0.31
N MET A 197 -9.47 -7.02 0.66
CA MET A 197 -9.81 -6.96 2.08
C MET A 197 -9.28 -5.66 2.66
N THR A 198 -10.18 -4.83 3.17
CA THR A 198 -9.81 -3.62 3.92
C THR A 198 -10.01 -3.86 5.41
N VAL A 199 -9.02 -3.52 6.22
CA VAL A 199 -9.07 -3.60 7.68
C VAL A 199 -8.78 -2.24 8.29
N VAL A 200 -9.65 -1.75 9.15
CA VAL A 200 -9.49 -0.47 9.85
C VAL A 200 -9.78 -0.60 11.35
N GLY A 201 -8.99 0.07 12.17
CA GLY A 201 -9.23 0.14 13.61
C GLY A 201 -10.28 1.20 13.95
N GLU A 202 -11.15 0.92 14.93
CA GLU A 202 -12.21 1.86 15.38
C GLU A 202 -11.66 3.21 15.88
N ASN A 203 -10.40 3.22 16.35
CA ASN A 203 -9.70 4.43 16.82
C ASN A 203 -8.76 5.02 15.75
N ASP A 204 -8.81 4.54 14.50
CA ASP A 204 -8.04 5.10 13.40
C ASP A 204 -8.57 6.49 13.02
N PRO A 205 -7.70 7.49 12.74
CA PRO A 205 -8.13 8.81 12.30
C PRO A 205 -9.01 8.83 11.05
N LEU A 206 -8.92 7.82 10.19
CA LEU A 206 -9.73 7.69 8.97
C LEU A 206 -11.01 6.86 9.16
N PHE A 207 -11.21 6.22 10.30
CA PHE A 207 -12.30 5.26 10.54
C PHE A 207 -13.66 5.75 10.03
N SER A 208 -14.07 6.96 10.44
CA SER A 208 -15.40 7.49 10.13
C SER A 208 -15.63 7.86 8.65
N ARG A 209 -14.58 8.01 7.86
CA ARG A 209 -14.70 8.48 6.45
C ARG A 209 -14.07 7.54 5.43
N LEU A 210 -13.36 6.50 5.85
CA LEU A 210 -12.63 5.61 4.96
C LEU A 210 -13.53 4.90 3.94
N ARG A 211 -14.75 4.53 4.32
CA ARG A 211 -15.72 3.88 3.41
C ARG A 211 -15.97 4.76 2.18
N GLY A 212 -16.46 5.97 2.38
CA GLY A 212 -16.74 6.90 1.27
C GLY A 212 -15.49 7.43 0.58
N TYR A 213 -14.38 7.54 1.31
CA TYR A 213 -13.13 8.02 0.74
C TYR A 213 -12.49 7.01 -0.23
N MET A 214 -12.55 5.71 0.07
CA MET A 214 -11.83 4.70 -0.68
C MET A 214 -12.65 3.42 -0.93
N ALA A 215 -13.20 2.79 0.12
CA ALA A 215 -13.73 1.43 0.03
C ALA A 215 -14.96 1.31 -0.90
N GLU A 216 -15.85 2.29 -0.90
CA GLU A 216 -17.04 2.33 -1.77
C GLU A 216 -16.72 2.59 -3.24
N LYS A 217 -15.47 2.99 -3.54
CA LYS A 217 -14.99 3.20 -4.91
C LYS A 217 -14.41 1.94 -5.54
N LEU A 218 -14.13 0.92 -4.74
CA LEU A 218 -13.63 -0.36 -5.24
C LEU A 218 -14.64 -1.01 -6.20
N PRO A 219 -14.19 -1.62 -7.30
CA PRO A 219 -15.07 -2.39 -8.17
C PRO A 219 -15.78 -3.50 -7.41
N ALA A 220 -17.02 -3.79 -7.80
CA ALA A 220 -17.79 -4.87 -7.19
C ALA A 220 -17.08 -6.21 -7.37
N ASN A 221 -16.86 -6.93 -6.27
CA ASN A 221 -16.30 -8.27 -6.28
C ASN A 221 -16.88 -9.05 -5.08
N PRO A 222 -17.44 -10.25 -5.28
CA PRO A 222 -18.12 -11.00 -4.21
C PRO A 222 -17.19 -11.44 -3.08
N LYS A 223 -15.88 -11.49 -3.31
CA LYS A 223 -14.88 -11.84 -2.30
C LYS A 223 -14.31 -10.61 -1.56
N THR A 224 -14.66 -9.39 -1.98
CA THR A 224 -14.22 -8.16 -1.31
C THR A 224 -14.86 -8.03 0.07
N GLN A 225 -14.06 -7.68 1.07
CA GLN A 225 -14.49 -7.56 2.47
C GLN A 225 -13.99 -6.25 3.10
N TYR A 226 -14.77 -5.74 4.04
CA TYR A 226 -14.40 -4.61 4.89
C TYR A 226 -14.55 -5.04 6.35
N LEU A 227 -13.44 -5.04 7.09
CA LEU A 227 -13.37 -5.50 8.47
C LEU A 227 -13.00 -4.33 9.40
N GLU A 228 -13.83 -4.09 10.39
CA GLU A 228 -13.58 -3.16 11.49
C GLU A 228 -13.08 -3.95 12.69
N VAL A 229 -11.98 -3.49 13.31
CA VAL A 229 -11.38 -4.12 14.49
C VAL A 229 -11.24 -3.10 15.61
N GLY A 230 -11.22 -3.54 16.85
CA GLY A 230 -10.86 -2.68 17.98
C GLY A 230 -9.42 -2.16 17.82
N GLY A 231 -9.09 -1.06 18.48
CA GLY A 231 -7.74 -0.48 18.44
C GLY A 231 -7.55 0.60 17.40
N GLY A 232 -6.31 0.99 17.15
CA GLY A 232 -5.93 2.12 16.32
C GLY A 232 -5.17 1.73 15.06
N HIS A 233 -4.50 2.72 14.49
CA HIS A 233 -3.78 2.63 13.22
C HIS A 233 -2.70 1.53 13.17
N LEU A 234 -2.05 1.25 14.29
CA LEU A 234 -0.95 0.28 14.37
C LEU A 234 -1.40 -1.12 14.81
N ASP A 235 -2.68 -1.32 15.14
CA ASP A 235 -3.15 -2.58 15.72
C ASP A 235 -3.72 -3.57 14.70
N THR A 236 -4.00 -3.14 13.47
CA THR A 236 -4.74 -3.91 12.47
C THR A 236 -4.09 -5.23 12.09
N ALA A 237 -2.77 -5.25 11.88
CA ALA A 237 -2.05 -6.48 11.50
C ALA A 237 -2.10 -7.52 12.63
N ARG A 238 -1.99 -7.09 13.88
CA ARG A 238 -2.07 -7.96 15.06
C ARG A 238 -3.49 -8.48 15.29
N LEU A 239 -4.48 -7.61 15.20
CA LEU A 239 -5.87 -7.95 15.51
C LEU A 239 -6.55 -8.77 14.41
N ALA A 240 -6.22 -8.52 13.14
CA ALA A 240 -6.84 -9.18 12.00
C ALA A 240 -5.98 -10.28 11.35
N GLY A 241 -4.83 -10.63 11.91
CA GLY A 241 -3.88 -11.54 11.27
C GLY A 241 -4.47 -12.90 10.87
N GLU A 242 -5.34 -13.49 11.71
CA GLU A 242 -6.02 -14.76 11.39
C GLU A 242 -7.07 -14.59 10.29
N ASP A 243 -7.86 -13.51 10.37
CA ASP A 243 -8.88 -13.20 9.37
C ASP A 243 -8.25 -12.95 8.00
N VAL A 244 -7.10 -12.26 7.97
CA VAL A 244 -6.32 -12.00 6.75
C VAL A 244 -5.86 -13.30 6.11
N VAL A 245 -5.26 -14.22 6.89
CA VAL A 245 -4.83 -15.53 6.38
C VAL A 245 -6.00 -16.31 5.80
N LYS A 246 -7.10 -16.41 6.56
CA LYS A 246 -8.31 -17.11 6.13
C LYS A 246 -8.88 -16.51 4.84
N TRP A 247 -8.95 -15.18 4.79
CA TRP A 247 -9.48 -14.48 3.62
C TRP A 247 -8.60 -14.69 2.40
N ILE A 248 -7.27 -14.57 2.51
CA ILE A 248 -6.34 -14.78 1.38
C ILE A 248 -6.55 -16.17 0.78
N LYS A 249 -6.64 -17.23 1.61
CA LYS A 249 -6.88 -18.60 1.13
C LYS A 249 -8.16 -18.69 0.28
N GLY A 250 -9.24 -18.03 0.70
CA GLY A 250 -10.49 -18.02 -0.06
C GLY A 250 -10.50 -17.09 -1.27
N ALA A 251 -9.73 -16.01 -1.21
CA ALA A 251 -9.70 -15.01 -2.27
C ALA A 251 -8.96 -15.47 -3.52
N VAL A 252 -7.86 -16.24 -3.36
CA VAL A 252 -7.00 -16.69 -4.46
C VAL A 252 -7.17 -18.15 -4.84
N ALA A 253 -8.09 -18.84 -4.18
CA ALA A 253 -8.47 -20.22 -4.52
C ALA A 253 -9.19 -20.30 -5.88
#